data_21664d19c0b8191d6ba24e150d4193c9
#
_entry.id   21664d19c0b8191d6ba24e150d4193c9
#
_cell.length_a   1.000
_cell.length_b   1.000
_cell.length_c   1.000
_cell.angle_alpha   90.00
_cell.angle_beta   90.00
_cell.angle_gamma   90.00
#
_symmetry.space_group_name_H-M   'P 1'
#
loop_
_entity.id
_entity.type
_entity.pdbx_description
1 polymer ?
#
loop_
_entity_poly.entity_id
_entity_poly.type
_entity_poly.pdbx_seq_one_letter_code
_entity_poly.pdbx_strand_id
1 'polypeptide(L)'
;MIPHDTKKPQINPRRLVLEGRENELYQLDCETGYVPAESNFSDFCESLKSGRAWLVSGTRGSGKTAFPEAVASGCNLTTCIVAGRDGLKQEEILYDWDKEEQATWMREHLETAKTLPDSEKGDFLAKARREKWKRDFLILGEMGLAYDLAASATKLPETAAPPILILDESDKFGASVEDAMLMPLERGLVYVPRLQGGYIGVADWNSRPIVVTTSNDLRHKLSAPFVSRHVYSRFNTPSLVKELEILRSRCPQATPAQVAFAAKLLDAVRGIAGLEDYPSLRESIDVLNAFERDRLARLDEVNLLRYFCYFVKSGEAQELLKLQIDYLLLVANAFHPIVDMWLAERDAKWKMTLMNSGRVFKTESEFVLETSEF
;
A
#
# COMPACT_ATOMS: atom_id res chain seq x y z
N MET A 1 8.42 5.49 7.85
CA MET A 1 8.99 4.13 7.74
C MET A 1 8.25 3.16 8.66
N ILE A 2 7.91 1.97 8.16
CA ILE A 2 7.38 0.85 8.95
C ILE A 2 8.49 -0.21 8.98
N PRO A 3 9.10 -0.49 10.15
CA PRO A 3 10.19 -1.46 10.27
C PRO A 3 9.66 -2.89 10.11
N HIS A 4 10.52 -3.80 9.67
CA HIS A 4 10.23 -5.22 9.65
C HIS A 4 10.22 -5.83 11.07
N ASP A 5 9.58 -6.98 11.24
CA ASP A 5 9.64 -7.75 12.49
C ASP A 5 10.99 -8.45 12.62
N THR A 6 11.81 -8.04 13.58
CA THR A 6 13.16 -8.59 13.79
C THR A 6 13.16 -10.06 14.23
N LYS A 7 12.00 -10.61 14.66
CA LYS A 7 11.86 -12.01 15.07
C LYS A 7 11.59 -12.96 13.89
N LYS A 8 11.20 -12.41 12.74
CA LYS A 8 10.92 -13.18 11.53
C LYS A 8 12.04 -13.01 10.51
N PRO A 9 12.39 -14.06 9.75
CA PRO A 9 13.33 -13.91 8.65
C PRO A 9 12.77 -12.98 7.57
N GLN A 10 13.66 -12.21 6.95
CA GLN A 10 13.31 -11.46 5.75
C GLN A 10 13.40 -12.38 4.52
N ILE A 11 12.48 -12.21 3.59
CA ILE A 11 12.48 -12.92 2.31
C ILE A 11 12.68 -11.89 1.21
N ASN A 12 13.67 -12.12 0.35
CA ASN A 12 13.93 -11.21 -0.78
C ASN A 12 13.02 -11.60 -1.98
N PRO A 13 11.97 -10.83 -2.29
CA PRO A 13 11.04 -11.17 -3.38
C PRO A 13 11.74 -11.19 -4.76
N ARG A 14 12.74 -10.32 -4.98
CA ARG A 14 13.50 -10.30 -6.23
C ARG A 14 14.29 -11.60 -6.41
N ARG A 15 14.88 -12.12 -5.34
CA ARG A 15 15.59 -13.39 -5.36
C ARG A 15 14.65 -14.56 -5.66
N LEU A 16 13.47 -14.60 -5.03
CA LEU A 16 12.46 -15.64 -5.31
C LEU A 16 12.09 -15.66 -6.80
N VAL A 17 11.84 -14.50 -7.38
CA VAL A 17 11.45 -14.39 -8.79
C VAL A 17 12.60 -14.78 -9.73
N LEU A 18 13.84 -14.37 -9.44
CA LEU A 18 15.02 -14.75 -10.23
C LEU A 18 15.34 -16.25 -10.16
N GLU A 19 14.97 -16.91 -9.06
CA GLU A 19 15.10 -18.36 -8.87
C GLU A 19 13.91 -19.17 -9.46
N GLY A 20 12.93 -18.51 -10.09
CA GLY A 20 11.74 -19.15 -10.66
C GLY A 20 10.73 -19.61 -9.59
N ARG A 21 10.71 -18.95 -8.43
CA ARG A 21 9.86 -19.26 -7.27
C ARG A 21 8.74 -18.23 -7.10
N GLU A 22 8.17 -17.77 -8.22
CA GLU A 22 7.08 -16.78 -8.20
C GLU A 22 5.84 -17.28 -7.47
N ASN A 23 5.55 -18.59 -7.54
CA ASN A 23 4.42 -19.20 -6.83
C ASN A 23 4.55 -19.07 -5.31
N GLU A 24 5.76 -19.15 -4.77
CA GLU A 24 6.00 -18.95 -3.34
C GLU A 24 5.73 -17.50 -2.94
N LEU A 25 6.19 -16.55 -3.73
CA LEU A 25 5.89 -15.13 -3.52
C LEU A 25 4.37 -14.87 -3.57
N TYR A 26 3.67 -15.47 -4.53
CA TYR A 26 2.21 -15.37 -4.62
C TYR A 26 1.50 -15.90 -3.37
N GLN A 27 1.96 -17.03 -2.83
CA GLN A 27 1.40 -17.62 -1.61
C GLN A 27 1.64 -16.73 -0.39
N LEU A 28 2.84 -16.13 -0.26
CA LEU A 28 3.14 -15.19 0.82
C LEU A 28 2.19 -13.98 0.80
N ASP A 29 1.86 -13.46 -0.39
CA ASP A 29 0.89 -12.37 -0.53
C ASP A 29 -0.51 -12.82 -0.09
N CYS A 30 -0.95 -14.01 -0.53
CA CYS A 30 -2.24 -14.57 -0.14
C CYS A 30 -2.37 -14.79 1.37
N GLU A 31 -1.30 -15.18 2.05
CA GLU A 31 -1.26 -15.36 3.52
C GLU A 31 -1.49 -14.05 4.28
N THR A 32 -1.20 -12.88 3.67
CA THR A 32 -1.53 -11.57 4.24
C THR A 32 -3.01 -11.20 4.14
N GLY A 33 -3.80 -12.01 3.44
CA GLY A 33 -5.18 -11.73 3.10
C GLY A 33 -5.36 -10.87 1.84
N TYR A 34 -4.27 -10.59 1.10
CA TYR A 34 -4.33 -9.97 -0.21
C TYR A 34 -4.38 -11.04 -1.31
N VAL A 35 -5.26 -10.84 -2.29
CA VAL A 35 -5.41 -11.79 -3.41
C VAL A 35 -5.06 -11.04 -4.70
N PRO A 36 -3.81 -11.14 -5.20
CA PRO A 36 -3.40 -10.44 -6.39
C PRO A 36 -4.13 -10.95 -7.64
N ALA A 37 -4.39 -10.06 -8.61
CA ALA A 37 -4.78 -10.47 -9.95
C ALA A 37 -3.53 -11.03 -10.66
N GLU A 38 -3.70 -12.14 -11.40
CA GLU A 38 -2.58 -12.82 -12.05
C GLU A 38 -1.77 -11.92 -12.99
N SER A 39 -2.45 -11.07 -13.79
CA SER A 39 -1.77 -10.13 -14.68
C SER A 39 -0.93 -9.11 -13.91
N ASN A 40 -1.48 -8.53 -12.84
CA ASN A 40 -0.78 -7.54 -12.04
C ASN A 40 0.41 -8.16 -11.28
N PHE A 41 0.24 -9.40 -10.81
CA PHE A 41 1.33 -10.14 -10.17
C PHE A 41 2.45 -10.46 -11.16
N SER A 42 2.10 -10.87 -12.39
CA SER A 42 3.06 -11.10 -13.47
C SER A 42 3.86 -9.84 -13.81
N ASP A 43 3.18 -8.69 -13.95
CA ASP A 43 3.84 -7.41 -14.21
C ASP A 43 4.77 -6.98 -13.06
N PHE A 44 4.35 -7.25 -11.82
CA PHE A 44 5.21 -7.03 -10.66
C PHE A 44 6.48 -7.91 -10.72
N CYS A 45 6.33 -9.20 -11.03
CA CYS A 45 7.48 -10.09 -11.22
C CYS A 45 8.41 -9.58 -12.33
N GLU A 46 7.87 -9.07 -13.44
CA GLU A 46 8.68 -8.45 -14.51
C GLU A 46 9.43 -7.19 -14.04
N SER A 47 8.82 -6.38 -13.16
CA SER A 47 9.52 -5.25 -12.55
C SER A 47 10.70 -5.70 -11.68
N LEU A 48 10.53 -6.78 -10.92
CA LEU A 48 11.59 -7.37 -10.11
C LEU A 48 12.72 -7.95 -10.96
N LYS A 49 12.40 -8.64 -12.07
CA LYS A 49 13.38 -9.22 -13.01
C LYS A 49 14.19 -8.15 -13.75
N SER A 50 13.53 -7.07 -14.15
CA SER A 50 14.18 -5.97 -14.88
C SER A 50 14.90 -4.98 -13.98
N GLY A 51 14.69 -5.04 -12.65
CA GLY A 51 15.21 -4.06 -11.69
C GLY A 51 14.63 -2.65 -11.84
N ARG A 52 13.51 -2.50 -12.56
CA ARG A 52 12.78 -1.25 -12.74
C ARG A 52 11.76 -1.04 -11.63
N ALA A 53 11.42 0.22 -11.37
CA ALA A 53 10.27 0.54 -10.54
C ALA A 53 8.96 0.05 -11.21
N TRP A 54 7.94 -0.21 -10.42
CA TRP A 54 6.63 -0.61 -10.92
C TRP A 54 5.62 0.52 -10.74
N LEU A 55 5.04 0.99 -11.85
CA LEU A 55 4.00 2.03 -11.86
C LEU A 55 2.63 1.38 -11.98
N VAL A 56 1.81 1.59 -10.99
CA VAL A 56 0.45 1.07 -10.92
C VAL A 56 -0.55 2.21 -11.03
N SER A 57 -1.35 2.23 -12.08
CA SER A 57 -2.47 3.15 -12.19
C SER A 57 -3.82 2.44 -12.02
N GLY A 58 -4.88 3.21 -11.81
CA GLY A 58 -6.24 2.68 -11.75
C GLY A 58 -7.15 3.44 -10.81
N THR A 59 -8.41 2.99 -10.74
CA THR A 59 -9.43 3.63 -9.93
C THR A 59 -9.13 3.57 -8.44
N ARG A 60 -9.72 4.49 -7.67
CA ARG A 60 -9.65 4.48 -6.21
C ARG A 60 -10.21 3.16 -5.67
N GLY A 61 -9.55 2.59 -4.66
CA GLY A 61 -10.00 1.34 -4.03
C GLY A 61 -9.71 0.06 -4.83
N SER A 62 -8.99 0.12 -5.95
CA SER A 62 -8.62 -1.06 -6.75
C SER A 62 -7.48 -1.91 -6.15
N GLY A 63 -6.95 -1.53 -4.99
CA GLY A 63 -5.90 -2.31 -4.30
C GLY A 63 -4.46 -1.92 -4.63
N LYS A 64 -4.22 -0.79 -5.32
CA LYS A 64 -2.88 -0.32 -5.73
C LYS A 64 -1.86 -0.23 -4.60
N THR A 65 -2.25 0.38 -3.49
CA THR A 65 -1.39 0.54 -2.31
C THR A 65 -1.36 -0.74 -1.47
N ALA A 66 -2.49 -1.47 -1.42
CA ALA A 66 -2.59 -2.71 -0.64
C ALA A 66 -1.68 -3.83 -1.15
N PHE A 67 -1.39 -3.89 -2.45
CA PHE A 67 -0.51 -4.91 -3.03
C PHE A 67 0.93 -4.80 -2.51
N PRO A 68 1.63 -3.65 -2.66
CA PRO A 68 2.99 -3.53 -2.15
C PRO A 68 3.08 -3.66 -0.62
N GLU A 69 2.03 -3.27 0.12
CA GLU A 69 1.95 -3.51 1.57
C GLU A 69 1.84 -5.00 1.90
N ALA A 70 1.08 -5.77 1.11
CA ALA A 70 0.98 -7.21 1.25
C ALA A 70 2.33 -7.89 0.98
N VAL A 71 3.02 -7.53 -0.11
CA VAL A 71 4.38 -8.02 -0.40
C VAL A 71 5.34 -7.71 0.75
N ALA A 72 5.31 -6.47 1.27
CA ALA A 72 6.14 -6.08 2.39
C ALA A 72 5.88 -6.92 3.64
N SER A 73 4.60 -7.14 3.96
CA SER A 73 4.17 -7.94 5.11
C SER A 73 4.51 -9.42 4.94
N GLY A 74 4.19 -10.02 3.78
CA GLY A 74 4.46 -11.43 3.49
C GLY A 74 5.95 -11.76 3.49
N CYS A 75 6.76 -10.87 2.95
CA CYS A 75 8.22 -11.00 2.88
C CYS A 75 8.96 -10.40 4.09
N ASN A 76 8.24 -9.82 5.06
CA ASN A 76 8.81 -9.16 6.24
C ASN A 76 9.84 -8.06 5.88
N LEU A 77 9.49 -7.17 4.94
CA LEU A 77 10.37 -6.09 4.49
C LEU A 77 10.14 -4.80 5.28
N THR A 78 11.21 -4.01 5.41
CA THR A 78 11.07 -2.61 5.84
C THR A 78 10.38 -1.81 4.75
N THR A 79 9.36 -1.03 5.11
CA THR A 79 8.57 -0.23 4.19
C THR A 79 8.85 1.26 4.42
N CYS A 80 9.22 1.97 3.33
CA CYS A 80 9.31 3.42 3.27
C CYS A 80 8.17 3.93 2.39
N ILE A 81 7.47 5.00 2.80
CA ILE A 81 6.30 5.52 2.08
C ILE A 81 6.47 7.03 1.87
N VAL A 82 6.41 7.44 0.61
CA VAL A 82 6.29 8.84 0.22
C VAL A 82 4.87 9.09 -0.26
N ALA A 83 4.06 9.78 0.54
CA ALA A 83 2.70 10.13 0.17
C ALA A 83 2.68 11.42 -0.67
N GLY A 84 2.06 11.36 -1.84
CA GLY A 84 1.88 12.50 -2.73
C GLY A 84 0.99 13.57 -2.10
N ARG A 85 1.44 14.83 -2.12
CA ARG A 85 0.70 15.99 -1.67
C ARG A 85 1.15 17.25 -2.39
N ASP A 86 0.26 18.22 -2.45
CA ASP A 86 0.60 19.54 -3.01
C ASP A 86 1.72 20.20 -2.20
N GLY A 87 2.68 20.79 -2.89
CA GLY A 87 3.80 21.48 -2.26
C GLY A 87 4.90 20.58 -1.67
N LEU A 88 4.85 19.26 -1.92
CA LEU A 88 5.92 18.35 -1.54
C LEU A 88 7.25 18.78 -2.19
N LYS A 89 8.31 18.82 -1.40
CA LYS A 89 9.65 19.24 -1.84
C LYS A 89 10.60 18.05 -1.94
N GLN A 90 11.60 18.17 -2.83
CA GLN A 90 12.63 17.15 -3.00
C GLN A 90 13.43 16.89 -1.72
N GLU A 91 13.65 17.94 -0.90
CA GLU A 91 14.39 17.83 0.36
C GLU A 91 13.65 16.95 1.36
N GLU A 92 12.32 16.96 1.34
CA GLU A 92 11.49 16.17 2.23
C GLU A 92 11.51 14.67 1.86
N ILE A 93 11.74 14.34 0.58
CA ILE A 93 11.72 12.96 0.10
C ILE A 93 13.11 12.35 -0.02
N LEU A 94 14.13 13.13 -0.34
CA LEU A 94 15.49 12.64 -0.54
C LEU A 94 16.35 12.88 0.71
N TYR A 95 16.73 14.11 0.96
CA TYR A 95 17.54 14.50 2.12
C TYR A 95 17.55 16.02 2.30
N ASP A 96 17.81 16.45 3.52
CA ASP A 96 18.26 17.82 3.85
C ASP A 96 19.46 17.76 4.80
N TRP A 97 20.17 18.88 4.93
CA TRP A 97 21.24 19.03 5.89
C TRP A 97 20.71 19.61 7.19
N ASP A 98 21.10 19.02 8.33
CA ASP A 98 20.83 19.58 9.66
C ASP A 98 21.67 20.83 9.86
N LYS A 99 21.11 21.99 9.45
CA LYS A 99 21.79 23.28 9.50
C LYS A 99 22.00 23.77 10.93
N GLU A 100 21.13 23.37 11.86
CA GLU A 100 21.22 23.75 13.28
C GLU A 100 22.38 22.99 13.94
N GLU A 101 22.44 21.70 13.74
CA GLU A 101 23.52 20.86 14.25
C GLU A 101 24.87 21.23 13.59
N GLN A 102 24.90 21.51 12.29
CA GLN A 102 26.08 22.02 11.60
C GLN A 102 26.58 23.37 12.16
N ALA A 103 25.63 24.25 12.52
CA ALA A 103 25.98 25.56 13.12
C ALA A 103 26.54 25.37 14.54
N THR A 104 25.95 24.48 15.32
CA THR A 104 26.42 24.12 16.68
C THR A 104 27.82 23.51 16.61
N TRP A 105 28.02 22.51 15.73
CA TRP A 105 29.33 21.92 15.45
C TRP A 105 30.39 22.98 15.13
N MET A 106 30.09 23.90 14.23
CA MET A 106 31.04 24.97 13.85
C MET A 106 31.33 25.93 14.99
N ARG A 107 30.32 26.23 15.83
CA ARG A 107 30.50 27.10 17.02
C ARG A 107 31.44 26.49 18.04
N GLU A 108 31.26 25.22 18.35
CA GLU A 108 32.13 24.46 19.27
C GLU A 108 33.57 24.40 18.77
N HIS A 109 33.76 24.16 17.47
CA HIS A 109 35.09 24.14 16.87
C HIS A 109 35.76 25.53 16.85
N LEU A 110 34.98 26.59 16.69
CA LEU A 110 35.50 27.96 16.81
C LEU A 110 35.95 28.28 18.22
N GLU A 111 35.22 27.85 19.25
CA GLU A 111 35.64 28.05 20.66
C GLU A 111 36.90 27.22 20.97
N THR A 112 36.97 25.96 20.53
CA THR A 112 38.16 25.11 20.66
C THR A 112 39.36 25.72 19.96
N ALA A 113 39.19 26.29 18.78
CA ALA A 113 40.27 26.92 18.02
C ALA A 113 40.90 28.12 18.75
N LYS A 114 40.19 28.80 19.67
CA LYS A 114 40.74 29.89 20.46
C LYS A 114 41.86 29.43 21.41
N THR A 115 41.86 28.16 21.79
CA THR A 115 42.84 27.57 22.70
C THR A 115 44.08 27.00 21.98
N LEU A 116 44.05 26.91 20.65
CA LEU A 116 45.14 26.35 19.85
C LEU A 116 46.21 27.40 19.49
N PRO A 117 47.45 26.99 19.21
CA PRO A 117 48.48 27.85 18.62
C PRO A 117 48.03 28.40 17.27
N ASP A 118 48.43 29.62 16.93
CA ASP A 118 48.04 30.28 15.67
C ASP A 118 48.40 29.50 14.41
N SER A 119 49.52 28.75 14.46
CA SER A 119 49.95 27.89 13.39
C SER A 119 49.01 26.72 13.10
N GLU A 120 48.23 26.28 14.06
CA GLU A 120 47.32 25.09 13.97
C GLU A 120 45.88 25.46 13.73
N LYS A 121 45.46 26.69 14.10
CA LYS A 121 44.05 27.16 13.99
C LYS A 121 43.51 27.00 12.59
N GLY A 122 44.28 27.36 11.58
CA GLY A 122 43.88 27.33 10.19
C GLY A 122 43.49 25.93 9.72
N ASP A 123 44.34 24.96 9.94
CA ASP A 123 44.13 23.58 9.54
C ASP A 123 42.99 22.92 10.33
N PHE A 124 42.92 23.19 11.64
CA PHE A 124 41.83 22.71 12.49
C PHE A 124 40.45 23.17 12.00
N LEU A 125 40.31 24.46 11.73
CA LEU A 125 39.04 25.02 11.21
C LEU A 125 38.75 24.57 9.78
N ALA A 126 39.73 24.40 8.93
CA ALA A 126 39.58 23.86 7.60
C ALA A 126 39.10 22.39 7.64
N LYS A 127 39.57 21.61 8.60
CA LYS A 127 39.09 20.26 8.86
C LYS A 127 37.63 20.27 9.33
N ALA A 128 37.25 21.08 10.34
CA ALA A 128 35.90 21.20 10.84
C ALA A 128 34.91 21.62 9.74
N ARG A 129 35.30 22.57 8.86
CA ARG A 129 34.48 22.98 7.72
C ARG A 129 34.21 21.85 6.70
N ARG A 130 35.11 20.90 6.55
CA ARG A 130 34.91 19.70 5.73
C ARG A 130 34.05 18.67 6.43
N GLU A 131 34.28 18.49 7.74
CA GLU A 131 33.61 17.48 8.55
C GLU A 131 32.13 17.79 8.80
N LYS A 132 31.70 19.04 8.77
CA LYS A 132 30.29 19.40 8.86
C LYS A 132 29.43 18.86 7.70
N TRP A 133 30.05 18.31 6.66
CA TRP A 133 29.36 17.67 5.53
C TRP A 133 29.46 16.13 5.62
N LYS A 134 29.64 15.60 6.80
CA LYS A 134 29.55 14.16 7.07
C LYS A 134 28.10 13.72 7.11
N ARG A 135 27.93 12.41 7.00
CA ARG A 135 26.64 11.75 7.05
C ARG A 135 25.85 12.05 8.32
N ASP A 136 26.52 12.25 9.45
CA ASP A 136 25.90 12.50 10.76
C ASP A 136 25.02 13.76 10.78
N PHE A 137 25.26 14.69 9.86
CA PHE A 137 24.45 15.91 9.68
C PHE A 137 23.41 15.79 8.56
N LEU A 138 23.15 14.58 8.07
CA LEU A 138 22.22 14.37 6.96
C LEU A 138 20.89 13.83 7.49
N ILE A 139 19.82 14.57 7.26
CA ILE A 139 18.45 14.16 7.53
C ILE A 139 17.91 13.51 6.26
N LEU A 140 17.58 12.21 6.34
CA LEU A 140 17.06 11.47 5.21
C LEU A 140 15.53 11.54 5.17
N GLY A 141 14.98 11.91 4.02
CA GLY A 141 13.59 11.67 3.69
C GLY A 141 13.33 10.17 3.40
N GLU A 142 12.08 9.77 3.31
CA GLU A 142 11.69 8.35 3.17
C GLU A 142 12.35 7.66 1.96
N MET A 143 12.47 8.34 0.82
CA MET A 143 13.16 7.80 -0.35
C MET A 143 14.67 7.71 -0.10
N GLY A 144 15.29 8.78 0.42
CA GLY A 144 16.70 8.75 0.78
C GLY A 144 17.03 7.62 1.76
N LEU A 145 16.16 7.43 2.77
CA LEU A 145 16.28 6.36 3.74
C LEU A 145 16.16 4.96 3.11
N ALA A 146 15.22 4.76 2.17
CA ALA A 146 15.08 3.48 1.48
C ALA A 146 16.38 3.10 0.73
N TYR A 147 16.97 4.06 0.03
CA TYR A 147 18.25 3.84 -0.69
C TYR A 147 19.41 3.61 0.27
N ASP A 148 19.41 4.25 1.41
CA ASP A 148 20.40 4.05 2.44
C ASP A 148 20.33 2.69 3.12
N LEU A 149 19.13 2.26 3.45
CA LEU A 149 18.87 0.91 3.99
C LEU A 149 19.29 -0.17 2.98
N ALA A 150 18.98 0.03 1.69
CA ALA A 150 19.41 -0.86 0.63
C ALA A 150 20.94 -0.99 0.55
N ALA A 151 21.67 0.13 0.62
CA ALA A 151 23.14 0.12 0.65
C ALA A 151 23.69 -0.54 1.93
N SER A 152 23.01 -0.37 3.06
CA SER A 152 23.38 -1.00 4.32
C SER A 152 23.14 -2.51 4.31
N ALA A 153 22.06 -2.96 3.67
CA ALA A 153 21.72 -4.38 3.51
C ALA A 153 22.81 -5.14 2.74
N THR A 154 23.50 -4.52 1.79
CA THR A 154 24.62 -5.18 1.05
C THR A 154 25.81 -5.54 1.92
N LYS A 155 25.93 -4.94 3.11
CA LYS A 155 27.02 -5.22 4.07
C LYS A 155 26.65 -6.31 5.08
N LEU A 156 25.40 -6.76 5.07
CA LEU A 156 24.86 -7.80 5.94
C LEU A 156 24.91 -9.16 5.23
N PRO A 157 24.71 -10.27 5.96
CA PRO A 157 24.64 -11.60 5.37
C PRO A 157 23.57 -11.69 4.27
N GLU A 158 23.68 -12.69 3.40
CA GLU A 158 22.78 -12.95 2.25
C GLU A 158 21.28 -12.99 2.58
N THR A 159 20.92 -13.00 3.86
CA THR A 159 19.53 -13.00 4.35
C THR A 159 18.88 -11.61 4.40
N ALA A 160 19.64 -10.54 4.24
CA ALA A 160 19.08 -9.19 4.25
C ALA A 160 18.40 -8.88 2.91
N ALA A 161 17.11 -8.55 2.97
CA ALA A 161 16.34 -8.14 1.80
C ALA A 161 16.33 -6.61 1.66
N PRO A 162 16.28 -6.07 0.43
CA PRO A 162 16.13 -4.64 0.22
C PRO A 162 14.76 -4.16 0.74
N PRO A 163 14.65 -2.90 1.20
CA PRO A 163 13.37 -2.33 1.59
C PRO A 163 12.44 -2.18 0.40
N ILE A 164 11.14 -2.10 0.66
CA ILE A 164 10.16 -1.65 -0.32
C ILE A 164 9.91 -0.15 -0.13
N LEU A 165 9.93 0.60 -1.23
CA LEU A 165 9.61 2.02 -1.29
C LEU A 165 8.30 2.20 -2.05
N ILE A 166 7.29 2.76 -1.39
CA ILE A 166 5.99 3.06 -1.98
C ILE A 166 5.92 4.57 -2.22
N LEU A 167 5.80 4.95 -3.50
CA LEU A 167 5.52 6.32 -3.94
C LEU A 167 4.01 6.42 -4.18
N ASP A 168 3.27 6.77 -3.14
CA ASP A 168 1.81 6.73 -3.17
C ASP A 168 1.20 8.03 -3.70
N GLU A 169 0.13 7.93 -4.50
CA GLU A 169 -0.57 9.05 -5.13
C GLU A 169 0.37 9.97 -5.94
N SER A 170 1.20 9.39 -6.79
CA SER A 170 2.22 10.11 -7.57
C SER A 170 1.64 11.18 -8.50
N ASP A 171 0.36 11.08 -8.86
CA ASP A 171 -0.38 12.13 -9.59
C ASP A 171 -0.51 13.46 -8.81
N LYS A 172 -0.03 13.52 -7.57
CA LYS A 172 0.08 14.75 -6.76
C LYS A 172 1.51 15.29 -6.65
N PHE A 173 2.49 14.61 -7.25
CA PHE A 173 3.87 15.10 -7.24
C PHE A 173 4.01 16.30 -8.19
N GLY A 174 4.78 17.31 -7.77
CA GLY A 174 5.19 18.39 -8.67
C GLY A 174 6.34 17.97 -9.59
N ALA A 175 6.50 18.62 -10.73
CA ALA A 175 7.53 18.31 -11.73
C ALA A 175 8.95 18.27 -11.14
N SER A 176 9.28 19.16 -10.20
CA SER A 176 10.59 19.19 -9.53
C SER A 176 10.85 17.94 -8.67
N VAL A 177 9.78 17.36 -8.11
CA VAL A 177 9.84 16.12 -7.34
C VAL A 177 10.05 14.93 -8.27
N GLU A 178 9.32 14.85 -9.38
CA GLU A 178 9.53 13.82 -10.41
C GLU A 178 10.97 13.87 -10.95
N ASP A 179 11.48 15.05 -11.30
CA ASP A 179 12.86 15.21 -11.81
C ASP A 179 13.90 14.76 -10.79
N ALA A 180 13.70 15.06 -9.50
CA ALA A 180 14.61 14.64 -8.43
C ALA A 180 14.65 13.12 -8.25
N MET A 181 13.57 12.40 -8.59
CA MET A 181 13.47 10.94 -8.50
C MET A 181 14.11 10.21 -9.69
N LEU A 182 14.36 10.87 -10.83
CA LEU A 182 14.81 10.20 -12.06
C LEU A 182 16.14 9.46 -11.88
N MET A 183 17.11 10.08 -11.22
CA MET A 183 18.42 9.46 -10.99
C MET A 183 18.36 8.29 -9.99
N PRO A 184 17.72 8.42 -8.82
CA PRO A 184 17.51 7.29 -7.93
C PRO A 184 16.83 6.10 -8.60
N LEU A 185 15.74 6.32 -9.35
CA LEU A 185 15.02 5.24 -10.03
C LEU A 185 15.87 4.55 -11.10
N GLU A 186 16.67 5.28 -11.84
CA GLU A 186 17.49 4.72 -12.94
C GLU A 186 18.77 4.06 -12.42
N ARG A 187 19.48 4.73 -11.50
CA ARG A 187 20.84 4.33 -11.11
C ARG A 187 20.94 3.71 -9.71
N GLY A 188 19.89 3.78 -8.91
CA GLY A 188 19.92 3.33 -7.52
C GLY A 188 20.71 4.25 -6.60
N LEU A 189 20.99 5.48 -7.02
CA LEU A 189 21.85 6.44 -6.33
C LEU A 189 21.15 7.77 -6.14
N VAL A 190 21.19 8.32 -4.93
CA VAL A 190 20.80 9.68 -4.58
C VAL A 190 22.07 10.54 -4.52
N TYR A 191 22.19 11.54 -5.38
CA TYR A 191 23.33 12.46 -5.34
C TYR A 191 23.17 13.45 -4.19
N VAL A 192 24.20 13.54 -3.35
CA VAL A 192 24.24 14.43 -2.19
C VAL A 192 25.47 15.35 -2.32
N PRO A 193 25.30 16.57 -2.78
CA PRO A 193 26.41 17.53 -2.89
C PRO A 193 27.14 17.69 -1.55
N ARG A 194 28.47 17.76 -1.61
CA ARG A 194 29.38 17.92 -0.46
C ARG A 194 29.52 16.72 0.47
N LEU A 195 28.66 15.71 0.40
CA LEU A 195 28.87 14.47 1.14
C LEU A 195 30.16 13.78 0.62
N GLN A 196 30.96 13.25 1.53
CA GLN A 196 32.10 12.43 1.14
C GLN A 196 31.61 11.18 0.40
N GLY A 197 32.05 10.97 -0.84
CA GLY A 197 31.55 9.94 -1.74
C GLY A 197 30.40 10.44 -2.65
N GLY A 198 29.71 11.51 -2.30
CA GLY A 198 28.73 12.21 -3.15
C GLY A 198 27.40 11.50 -3.37
N TYR A 199 27.23 10.26 -2.87
CA TYR A 199 26.04 9.45 -3.14
C TYR A 199 25.58 8.65 -1.93
N ILE A 200 24.27 8.41 -1.87
CA ILE A 200 23.60 7.43 -1.02
C ILE A 200 22.96 6.39 -1.93
N GLY A 201 22.90 5.13 -1.49
CA GLY A 201 22.30 4.05 -2.24
C GLY A 201 23.32 3.08 -2.83
N VAL A 202 22.85 2.21 -3.71
CA VAL A 202 23.65 1.12 -4.32
C VAL A 202 23.34 1.03 -5.81
N ALA A 203 24.41 0.97 -6.62
CA ALA A 203 24.28 0.89 -8.07
C ALA A 203 23.84 -0.50 -8.57
N ASP A 204 24.19 -1.56 -7.81
CA ASP A 204 23.75 -2.90 -8.15
C ASP A 204 22.23 -3.03 -8.07
N TRP A 205 21.61 -3.33 -9.20
CA TRP A 205 20.15 -3.36 -9.33
C TRP A 205 19.49 -4.43 -8.46
N ASN A 206 20.16 -5.54 -8.17
CA ASN A 206 19.64 -6.61 -7.29
C ASN A 206 19.47 -6.16 -5.85
N SER A 207 20.26 -5.20 -5.44
CA SER A 207 20.32 -4.69 -4.06
C SER A 207 19.54 -3.39 -3.86
N ARG A 208 19.04 -2.75 -4.95
CA ARG A 208 18.25 -1.51 -4.87
C ARG A 208 16.93 -1.72 -4.14
N PRO A 209 16.32 -0.68 -3.57
CA PRO A 209 14.95 -0.76 -3.08
C PRO A 209 13.99 -1.32 -4.14
N ILE A 210 12.98 -2.04 -3.70
CA ILE A 210 11.86 -2.40 -4.56
C ILE A 210 10.92 -1.20 -4.58
N VAL A 211 10.79 -0.53 -5.73
CA VAL A 211 10.02 0.70 -5.83
C VAL A 211 8.69 0.45 -6.50
N VAL A 212 7.61 0.80 -5.81
CA VAL A 212 6.25 0.75 -6.33
C VAL A 212 5.65 2.15 -6.30
N THR A 213 5.22 2.62 -7.46
CA THR A 213 4.60 3.93 -7.63
C THR A 213 3.13 3.76 -7.92
N THR A 214 2.24 4.41 -7.14
CA THR A 214 0.80 4.38 -7.40
C THR A 214 0.32 5.70 -7.97
N SER A 215 -0.67 5.65 -8.86
CA SER A 215 -1.33 6.83 -9.43
C SER A 215 -2.82 6.61 -9.57
N ASN A 216 -3.62 7.65 -9.32
CA ASN A 216 -5.05 7.63 -9.58
C ASN A 216 -5.41 8.26 -10.95
N ASP A 217 -4.43 8.78 -11.69
CA ASP A 217 -4.56 9.47 -12.99
C ASP A 217 -5.52 10.68 -12.94
N LEU A 218 -5.75 11.25 -11.75
CA LEU A 218 -6.82 12.23 -11.54
C LEU A 218 -6.34 13.69 -11.63
N ARG A 219 -5.11 14.01 -11.19
CA ARG A 219 -4.67 15.39 -11.06
C ARG A 219 -3.78 15.86 -12.20
N HIS A 220 -2.70 15.17 -12.47
CA HIS A 220 -1.87 15.48 -13.62
C HIS A 220 -1.28 14.21 -14.24
N LYS A 221 -0.88 14.34 -15.50
CA LYS A 221 -0.21 13.26 -16.20
C LYS A 221 1.27 13.25 -15.81
N LEU A 222 1.76 12.12 -15.31
CA LEU A 222 3.18 11.92 -15.01
C LEU A 222 4.05 12.18 -16.23
N SER A 223 5.24 12.72 -16.01
CA SER A 223 6.18 13.05 -17.08
C SER A 223 6.67 11.80 -17.80
N ALA A 224 6.90 11.90 -19.11
CA ALA A 224 7.40 10.78 -19.90
C ALA A 224 8.76 10.22 -19.40
N PRO A 225 9.73 11.08 -18.96
CA PRO A 225 10.95 10.57 -18.35
C PRO A 225 10.73 9.77 -17.08
N PHE A 226 9.76 10.16 -16.25
CA PHE A 226 9.41 9.43 -15.03
C PHE A 226 8.77 8.08 -15.37
N VAL A 227 7.76 8.06 -16.22
CA VAL A 227 7.06 6.83 -16.63
C VAL A 227 8.00 5.83 -17.30
N SER A 228 8.96 6.30 -18.13
CA SER A 228 9.90 5.42 -18.84
C SER A 228 10.81 4.59 -17.93
N ARG A 229 10.92 4.91 -16.65
CA ARG A 229 11.71 4.18 -15.65
C ARG A 229 10.94 3.09 -14.93
N HIS A 230 9.67 2.88 -15.32
CA HIS A 230 8.79 1.93 -14.68
C HIS A 230 8.36 0.82 -15.65
N VAL A 231 8.04 -0.31 -15.08
CA VAL A 231 7.10 -1.28 -15.68
C VAL A 231 5.70 -0.78 -15.32
N TYR A 232 4.78 -0.74 -16.28
CA TYR A 232 3.45 -0.15 -16.09
C TYR A 232 2.38 -1.22 -16.00
N SER A 233 1.47 -1.08 -15.03
CA SER A 233 0.28 -1.91 -14.88
C SER A 233 -0.95 -1.05 -14.60
N ARG A 234 -2.08 -1.50 -15.09
CA ARG A 234 -3.37 -0.91 -14.75
C ARG A 234 -4.17 -1.84 -13.84
N PHE A 235 -4.56 -1.33 -12.68
CA PHE A 235 -5.45 -2.03 -11.76
C PHE A 235 -6.90 -1.69 -12.13
N ASN A 236 -7.60 -2.68 -12.62
CA ASN A 236 -9.03 -2.57 -12.89
C ASN A 236 -9.83 -2.91 -11.63
N THR A 237 -11.09 -2.47 -11.59
CA THR A 237 -12.02 -2.96 -10.58
C THR A 237 -12.10 -4.48 -10.65
N PRO A 238 -11.96 -5.20 -9.54
CA PRO A 238 -12.06 -6.65 -9.51
C PRO A 238 -13.41 -7.14 -10.09
N SER A 239 -13.43 -8.33 -10.67
CA SER A 239 -14.69 -9.00 -11.01
C SER A 239 -15.46 -9.35 -9.73
N LEU A 240 -16.77 -9.50 -9.82
CA LEU A 240 -17.63 -9.80 -8.65
C LEU A 240 -17.18 -11.09 -7.93
N VAL A 241 -16.74 -12.12 -8.66
CA VAL A 241 -16.17 -13.35 -8.05
C VAL A 241 -14.91 -13.00 -7.23
N LYS A 242 -14.03 -12.19 -7.79
CA LYS A 242 -12.81 -11.76 -7.10
C LYS A 242 -13.11 -10.88 -5.89
N GLU A 243 -14.12 -10.00 -5.99
CA GLU A 243 -14.59 -9.19 -4.85
C GLU A 243 -15.07 -10.08 -3.71
N LEU A 244 -15.86 -11.11 -3.99
CA LEU A 244 -16.32 -12.08 -3.00
C LEU A 244 -15.14 -12.79 -2.28
N GLU A 245 -14.12 -13.18 -3.03
CA GLU A 245 -12.92 -13.79 -2.46
C GLU A 245 -12.15 -12.82 -1.55
N ILE A 246 -11.99 -11.57 -2.00
CA ILE A 246 -11.31 -10.51 -1.23
C ILE A 246 -12.11 -10.20 0.05
N LEU A 247 -13.42 -10.00 -0.06
CA LEU A 247 -14.29 -9.76 1.10
C LEU A 247 -14.18 -10.90 2.11
N ARG A 248 -14.20 -12.15 1.64
CA ARG A 248 -14.05 -13.32 2.50
C ARG A 248 -12.69 -13.38 3.19
N SER A 249 -11.62 -13.04 2.49
CA SER A 249 -10.26 -13.01 3.03
C SER A 249 -10.07 -11.89 4.06
N ARG A 250 -10.60 -10.70 3.75
CA ARG A 250 -10.43 -9.50 4.60
C ARG A 250 -11.37 -9.45 5.80
N CYS A 251 -12.50 -10.17 5.73
CA CYS A 251 -13.49 -10.27 6.79
C CYS A 251 -13.68 -11.73 7.20
N PRO A 252 -12.69 -12.40 7.82
CA PRO A 252 -12.72 -13.84 8.11
C PRO A 252 -13.82 -14.23 9.10
N GLN A 253 -14.30 -13.28 9.91
CA GLN A 253 -15.38 -13.50 10.89
C GLN A 253 -16.77 -13.43 10.23
N ALA A 254 -16.90 -12.71 9.09
CA ALA A 254 -18.19 -12.62 8.40
C ALA A 254 -18.61 -13.99 7.85
N THR A 255 -19.89 -14.29 7.97
CA THR A 255 -20.46 -15.52 7.37
C THR A 255 -20.47 -15.41 5.84
N PRO A 256 -20.46 -16.54 5.09
CA PRO A 256 -20.62 -16.50 3.64
C PRO A 256 -21.88 -15.75 3.19
N ALA A 257 -22.99 -15.86 3.93
CA ALA A 257 -24.24 -15.13 3.64
C ALA A 257 -24.08 -13.61 3.79
N GLN A 258 -23.36 -13.13 4.82
CA GLN A 258 -23.08 -11.70 4.99
C GLN A 258 -22.18 -11.16 3.88
N VAL A 259 -21.16 -11.93 3.47
CA VAL A 259 -20.30 -11.57 2.34
C VAL A 259 -21.11 -11.48 1.04
N ALA A 260 -21.95 -12.47 0.77
CA ALA A 260 -22.84 -12.50 -0.40
C ALA A 260 -23.78 -11.29 -0.41
N PHE A 261 -24.40 -11.00 0.73
CA PHE A 261 -25.29 -9.85 0.88
C PHE A 261 -24.56 -8.53 0.61
N ALA A 262 -23.41 -8.30 1.22
CA ALA A 262 -22.62 -7.08 1.03
C ALA A 262 -22.19 -6.91 -0.43
N ALA A 263 -21.80 -7.99 -1.11
CA ALA A 263 -21.43 -7.96 -2.53
C ALA A 263 -22.64 -7.59 -3.43
N LYS A 264 -23.80 -8.18 -3.20
CA LYS A 264 -25.04 -7.84 -3.94
C LYS A 264 -25.42 -6.37 -3.72
N LEU A 265 -25.34 -5.91 -2.48
CA LEU A 265 -25.65 -4.53 -2.13
C LEU A 265 -24.69 -3.55 -2.80
N LEU A 266 -23.38 -3.83 -2.79
CA LEU A 266 -22.37 -3.02 -3.46
C LEU A 266 -22.63 -2.92 -4.96
N ASP A 267 -22.90 -4.06 -5.60
CA ASP A 267 -23.19 -4.13 -7.03
C ASP A 267 -24.48 -3.34 -7.38
N ALA A 268 -25.53 -3.46 -6.55
CA ALA A 268 -26.77 -2.69 -6.70
C ALA A 268 -26.53 -1.18 -6.56
N VAL A 269 -25.75 -0.74 -5.57
CA VAL A 269 -25.41 0.68 -5.37
C VAL A 269 -24.64 1.22 -6.57
N ARG A 270 -23.70 0.46 -7.12
CA ARG A 270 -22.95 0.84 -8.33
C ARG A 270 -23.84 0.96 -9.58
N GLY A 271 -24.94 0.25 -9.62
CA GLY A 271 -25.94 0.33 -10.69
C GLY A 271 -26.85 1.56 -10.63
N ILE A 272 -26.83 2.35 -9.56
CA ILE A 272 -27.70 3.52 -9.39
C ILE A 272 -27.21 4.66 -10.28
N ALA A 273 -28.06 5.09 -11.21
CA ALA A 273 -27.76 6.24 -12.05
C ALA A 273 -27.69 7.54 -11.24
N GLY A 274 -26.74 8.40 -11.56
CA GLY A 274 -26.59 9.71 -10.91
C GLY A 274 -25.64 9.72 -9.71
N LEU A 275 -25.04 8.59 -9.32
CA LEU A 275 -23.93 8.59 -8.40
C LEU A 275 -22.66 9.06 -9.12
N GLU A 276 -22.02 10.11 -8.61
CA GLU A 276 -20.73 10.59 -9.15
C GLU A 276 -19.56 9.74 -8.66
N ASP A 277 -19.58 9.35 -7.37
CA ASP A 277 -18.60 8.50 -6.74
C ASP A 277 -19.17 7.11 -6.46
N TYR A 278 -18.72 6.12 -7.20
CA TYR A 278 -19.12 4.73 -6.96
C TYR A 278 -18.35 4.14 -5.78
N PRO A 279 -19.04 3.41 -4.88
CA PRO A 279 -18.37 2.73 -3.77
C PRO A 279 -17.41 1.66 -4.28
N SER A 280 -16.25 1.62 -3.66
CA SER A 280 -15.20 0.64 -3.91
C SER A 280 -15.35 -0.57 -2.99
N LEU A 281 -14.50 -1.56 -3.17
CA LEU A 281 -14.45 -2.73 -2.30
C LEU A 281 -14.13 -2.37 -0.83
N ARG A 282 -13.43 -1.27 -0.59
CA ARG A 282 -13.13 -0.79 0.77
C ARG A 282 -14.39 -0.49 1.56
N GLU A 283 -15.37 0.17 0.93
CA GLU A 283 -16.65 0.48 1.55
C GLU A 283 -17.41 -0.80 1.92
N SER A 284 -17.34 -1.87 1.11
CA SER A 284 -17.94 -3.16 1.47
C SER A 284 -17.25 -3.84 2.65
N ILE A 285 -15.93 -3.75 2.75
CA ILE A 285 -15.19 -4.23 3.92
C ILE A 285 -15.62 -3.46 5.18
N ASP A 286 -15.75 -2.14 5.08
CA ASP A 286 -16.17 -1.30 6.20
C ASP A 286 -17.61 -1.65 6.65
N VAL A 287 -18.51 -1.93 5.71
CA VAL A 287 -19.89 -2.37 5.99
C VAL A 287 -19.90 -3.74 6.66
N LEU A 288 -19.13 -4.73 6.16
CA LEU A 288 -19.04 -6.04 6.78
C LEU A 288 -18.48 -5.97 8.22
N ASN A 289 -17.45 -5.18 8.44
CA ASN A 289 -16.90 -4.95 9.77
C ASN A 289 -17.92 -4.27 10.70
N ALA A 290 -18.75 -3.37 10.16
CA ALA A 290 -19.84 -2.74 10.92
C ALA A 290 -20.95 -3.73 11.26
N PHE A 291 -21.31 -4.62 10.35
CA PHE A 291 -22.29 -5.71 10.61
C PHE A 291 -21.83 -6.61 11.75
N GLU A 292 -20.54 -6.98 11.75
CA GLU A 292 -19.96 -7.80 12.81
C GLU A 292 -19.97 -7.07 14.15
N ARG A 293 -19.48 -5.84 14.19
CA ARG A 293 -19.45 -5.00 15.39
C ARG A 293 -20.85 -4.83 16.00
N ASP A 294 -21.84 -4.56 15.17
CA ASP A 294 -23.21 -4.24 15.59
C ASP A 294 -24.04 -5.52 15.83
N ARG A 295 -23.47 -6.71 15.59
CA ARG A 295 -24.11 -8.03 15.75
C ARG A 295 -25.50 -8.10 15.13
N LEU A 296 -25.63 -7.61 13.88
CA LEU A 296 -26.91 -7.52 13.22
C LEU A 296 -27.47 -8.90 12.90
N ALA A 297 -28.62 -9.19 13.45
CA ALA A 297 -29.40 -10.39 13.14
C ALA A 297 -30.18 -10.25 11.83
N ARG A 298 -30.58 -9.02 11.44
CA ARG A 298 -31.40 -8.74 10.25
C ARG A 298 -31.05 -7.38 9.67
N LEU A 299 -31.02 -7.29 8.34
CA LEU A 299 -30.95 -6.02 7.61
C LEU A 299 -32.36 -5.62 7.19
N ASP A 300 -32.83 -4.58 7.82
CA ASP A 300 -34.05 -3.85 7.48
C ASP A 300 -33.70 -2.45 6.97
N GLU A 301 -34.73 -1.69 6.56
CA GLU A 301 -34.58 -0.32 6.09
C GLU A 301 -33.83 0.57 7.06
N VAL A 302 -34.14 0.49 8.37
CA VAL A 302 -33.53 1.34 9.41
C VAL A 302 -32.03 1.02 9.56
N ASN A 303 -31.68 -0.26 9.55
CA ASN A 303 -30.30 -0.68 9.62
C ASN A 303 -29.52 -0.32 8.36
N LEU A 304 -30.10 -0.51 7.17
CA LEU A 304 -29.47 -0.16 5.91
C LEU A 304 -29.15 1.34 5.82
N LEU A 305 -30.07 2.21 6.24
CA LEU A 305 -29.88 3.67 6.30
C LEU A 305 -28.63 4.06 7.10
N ARG A 306 -28.32 3.33 8.18
CA ARG A 306 -27.11 3.59 9.00
C ARG A 306 -25.81 3.34 8.23
N TYR A 307 -25.84 2.44 7.24
CA TYR A 307 -24.63 2.05 6.51
C TYR A 307 -24.43 2.84 5.23
N PHE A 308 -25.37 3.70 4.82
CA PHE A 308 -25.20 4.56 3.65
C PHE A 308 -23.99 5.50 3.79
N CYS A 309 -23.63 5.91 5.00
CA CYS A 309 -22.42 6.70 5.25
C CYS A 309 -21.10 5.99 4.85
N TYR A 310 -21.10 4.66 4.75
CA TYR A 310 -19.95 3.92 4.23
C TYR A 310 -19.91 3.96 2.71
N PHE A 311 -21.06 3.81 2.03
CA PHE A 311 -21.11 3.72 0.56
C PHE A 311 -20.90 5.04 -0.14
N VAL A 312 -21.46 6.13 0.40
CA VAL A 312 -21.43 7.45 -0.24
C VAL A 312 -21.01 8.54 0.72
N LYS A 313 -20.31 9.55 0.21
CA LYS A 313 -19.65 10.58 1.03
C LYS A 313 -20.25 11.98 0.83
N SER A 314 -21.35 12.11 0.10
CA SER A 314 -22.10 13.37 -0.04
C SER A 314 -23.54 13.24 0.45
N GLY A 315 -24.10 14.34 0.94
CA GLY A 315 -25.51 14.36 1.37
C GLY A 315 -26.47 14.07 0.21
N GLU A 316 -26.18 14.59 -0.97
CA GLU A 316 -26.99 14.37 -2.18
C GLU A 316 -27.04 12.88 -2.57
N ALA A 317 -25.87 12.22 -2.55
CA ALA A 317 -25.79 10.79 -2.82
C ALA A 317 -26.50 9.96 -1.75
N GLN A 318 -26.44 10.36 -0.47
CA GLN A 318 -27.19 9.68 0.60
C GLN A 318 -28.71 9.81 0.41
N GLU A 319 -29.21 11.00 0.02
CA GLU A 319 -30.65 11.17 -0.29
C GLU A 319 -31.06 10.35 -1.51
N LEU A 320 -30.20 10.26 -2.53
CA LEU A 320 -30.45 9.39 -3.68
C LEU A 320 -30.58 7.92 -3.28
N LEU A 321 -29.68 7.43 -2.40
CA LEU A 321 -29.77 6.05 -1.88
C LEU A 321 -31.05 5.82 -1.05
N LYS A 322 -31.47 6.81 -0.26
CA LYS A 322 -32.71 6.73 0.52
C LYS A 322 -33.94 6.57 -0.40
N LEU A 323 -33.98 7.31 -1.51
CA LEU A 323 -35.07 7.18 -2.51
C LEU A 323 -35.08 5.82 -3.20
N GLN A 324 -33.97 5.07 -3.17
CA GLN A 324 -33.82 3.76 -3.80
C GLN A 324 -33.79 2.61 -2.78
N ILE A 325 -34.14 2.85 -1.53
CA ILE A 325 -33.97 1.88 -0.45
C ILE A 325 -34.69 0.56 -0.68
N ASP A 326 -35.94 0.63 -1.15
CA ASP A 326 -36.76 -0.56 -1.47
C ASP A 326 -36.12 -1.38 -2.59
N TYR A 327 -35.60 -0.71 -3.62
CA TYR A 327 -34.87 -1.35 -4.70
C TYR A 327 -33.59 -2.03 -4.17
N LEU A 328 -32.83 -1.35 -3.33
CA LEU A 328 -31.59 -1.90 -2.75
C LEU A 328 -31.85 -3.13 -1.88
N LEU A 329 -32.93 -3.08 -1.05
CA LEU A 329 -33.36 -4.23 -0.25
C LEU A 329 -33.83 -5.39 -1.13
N LEU A 330 -34.60 -5.08 -2.17
CA LEU A 330 -35.08 -6.08 -3.11
C LEU A 330 -33.89 -6.80 -3.80
N VAL A 331 -32.94 -6.04 -4.37
CA VAL A 331 -31.80 -6.62 -5.11
C VAL A 331 -30.86 -7.38 -4.17
N ALA A 332 -30.60 -6.86 -2.98
CA ALA A 332 -29.75 -7.54 -2.01
C ALA A 332 -30.30 -8.92 -1.57
N ASN A 333 -31.64 -9.07 -1.58
CA ASN A 333 -32.35 -10.31 -1.25
C ASN A 333 -32.70 -11.16 -2.49
N ALA A 334 -32.60 -10.60 -3.71
CA ALA A 334 -32.90 -11.34 -4.93
C ALA A 334 -31.79 -12.35 -5.28
N PHE A 335 -32.15 -13.34 -6.08
CA PHE A 335 -31.20 -14.30 -6.64
C PHE A 335 -30.22 -13.57 -7.58
N HIS A 336 -28.92 -13.78 -7.37
CA HIS A 336 -27.85 -13.29 -8.22
C HIS A 336 -26.98 -14.47 -8.68
N PRO A 337 -26.92 -14.80 -9.99
CA PRO A 337 -26.31 -16.05 -10.45
C PRO A 337 -24.90 -16.30 -9.93
N ILE A 338 -24.01 -15.30 -10.01
CA ILE A 338 -22.62 -15.44 -9.59
C ILE A 338 -22.52 -15.56 -8.06
N VAL A 339 -23.20 -14.66 -7.32
CA VAL A 339 -23.08 -14.58 -5.86
C VAL A 339 -23.69 -15.81 -5.19
N ASP A 340 -24.85 -16.24 -5.64
CA ASP A 340 -25.53 -17.38 -5.03
C ASP A 340 -24.88 -18.74 -5.39
N MET A 341 -24.26 -18.87 -6.57
CA MET A 341 -23.40 -20.02 -6.87
C MET A 341 -22.18 -20.05 -5.95
N TRP A 342 -21.50 -18.90 -5.80
CA TRP A 342 -20.38 -18.78 -4.88
C TRP A 342 -20.78 -19.11 -3.44
N LEU A 343 -21.93 -18.59 -2.99
CA LEU A 343 -22.48 -18.87 -1.66
C LEU A 343 -22.76 -20.36 -1.44
N ALA A 344 -23.40 -21.01 -2.40
CA ALA A 344 -23.71 -22.44 -2.29
C ALA A 344 -22.46 -23.31 -2.10
N GLU A 345 -21.39 -23.01 -2.84
CA GLU A 345 -20.11 -23.70 -2.71
C GLU A 345 -19.42 -23.45 -1.35
N ARG A 346 -19.47 -22.23 -0.86
CA ARG A 346 -18.75 -21.79 0.35
C ARG A 346 -19.53 -22.13 1.63
N ASP A 347 -20.84 -22.08 1.60
CA ASP A 347 -21.67 -22.43 2.74
C ASP A 347 -21.50 -23.90 3.14
N ALA A 348 -21.43 -24.80 2.17
CA ALA A 348 -21.13 -26.20 2.42
C ALA A 348 -19.75 -26.39 3.09
N LYS A 349 -18.71 -25.71 2.60
CA LYS A 349 -17.36 -25.74 3.19
C LYS A 349 -17.32 -25.10 4.58
N TRP A 350 -18.04 -24.02 4.77
CA TRP A 350 -18.15 -23.32 6.06
C TRP A 350 -18.78 -24.21 7.12
N LYS A 351 -19.88 -24.87 6.81
CA LYS A 351 -20.56 -25.85 7.71
C LYS A 351 -19.63 -26.98 8.11
N MET A 352 -18.88 -27.54 7.15
CA MET A 352 -17.89 -28.59 7.45
C MET A 352 -16.77 -28.08 8.37
N THR A 353 -16.27 -26.89 8.16
CA THR A 353 -15.20 -26.30 8.99
C THR A 353 -15.69 -26.06 10.43
N LEU A 354 -16.91 -25.55 10.59
CA LEU A 354 -17.53 -25.37 11.91
C LEU A 354 -17.70 -26.66 12.65
N MET A 355 -18.18 -27.71 11.97
CA MET A 355 -18.32 -29.08 12.56
C MET A 355 -16.99 -29.64 13.05
N ASN A 356 -15.93 -29.44 12.25
CA ASN A 356 -14.59 -29.95 12.59
C ASN A 356 -13.89 -29.14 13.69
N SER A 357 -14.24 -27.87 13.89
CA SER A 357 -13.63 -27.00 14.91
C SER A 357 -14.21 -27.14 16.30
N GLY A 358 -15.29 -27.94 16.48
CA GLY A 358 -15.97 -28.12 17.76
C GLY A 358 -16.61 -26.85 18.32
N ARG A 359 -16.67 -25.77 17.57
CA ARG A 359 -17.35 -24.51 17.95
C ARG A 359 -18.85 -24.68 17.72
N VAL A 360 -19.59 -24.91 18.79
CA VAL A 360 -21.06 -24.87 18.79
C VAL A 360 -21.50 -23.42 18.71
N PHE A 361 -21.76 -22.93 17.50
CA PHE A 361 -22.53 -21.70 17.36
C PHE A 361 -24.01 -22.02 17.56
N LYS A 362 -24.67 -21.24 18.42
CA LYS A 362 -26.12 -21.31 18.55
C LYS A 362 -26.74 -21.07 17.17
N THR A 363 -27.39 -22.10 16.70
CA THR A 363 -28.32 -22.25 15.58
C THR A 363 -28.35 -21.16 14.51
N GLU A 364 -28.11 -21.61 13.27
CA GLU A 364 -28.27 -20.92 11.99
C GLU A 364 -29.66 -20.28 11.75
N SER A 365 -30.64 -20.52 12.62
CA SER A 365 -32.01 -20.03 12.48
C SER A 365 -32.19 -18.51 12.65
N GLU A 366 -31.16 -17.79 13.06
CA GLU A 366 -31.24 -16.31 13.20
C GLU A 366 -30.74 -15.54 11.98
N PHE A 367 -30.19 -16.22 10.96
CA PHE A 367 -29.72 -15.60 9.70
C PHE A 367 -30.40 -16.16 8.44
N VAL A 368 -31.40 -16.99 8.59
CA VAL A 368 -32.29 -17.31 7.49
C VAL A 368 -33.13 -16.07 7.25
N LEU A 369 -32.88 -15.36 6.16
CA LEU A 369 -33.89 -14.53 5.54
C LEU A 369 -35.11 -15.39 5.44
N GLU A 370 -36.12 -15.10 6.24
CA GLU A 370 -37.44 -15.72 6.08
C GLU A 370 -37.97 -15.36 4.69
N THR A 371 -37.60 -16.19 3.71
CA THR A 371 -38.30 -16.29 2.45
C THR A 371 -39.57 -17.14 2.67
N SER A 372 -40.43 -16.75 3.53
CA SER A 372 -41.79 -17.31 3.60
C SER A 372 -42.75 -16.18 3.90
N GLU A 373 -43.60 -16.02 2.93
CA GLU A 373 -44.80 -15.19 2.88
C GLU A 373 -44.64 -13.79 2.28
N PHE A 374 -44.56 -13.79 0.93
CA PHE A 374 -45.44 -12.94 0.11
C PHE A 374 -45.73 -13.67 -1.20
#